data_4eed1263f479939e6a3aae720439b77a
#
_entry.id   4eed1263f479939e6a3aae720439b77a
#
_cell.length_a   1.000
_cell.length_b   1.000
_cell.length_c   1.000
_cell.angle_alpha   90.00
_cell.angle_beta   90.00
_cell.angle_gamma   90.00
#
_symmetry.space_group_name_H-M   'P 1'
#
loop_
_entity.id
_entity.type
_entity.pdbx_description
1 polymer ?
#
loop_
_entity_poly.entity_id
_entity_poly.type
_entity_poly.pdbx_seq_one_letter_code
_entity_poly.pdbx_strand_id
1 'polypeptide(L)'
;MAAMSRGWARGWGWPRSQPCALALAAALAVCAFYYLGGGGETFSSATRRLRATPPAPARRHPQRGGSGGSGEAAGAGRGLHLLMMFTKAERSPALRGKAQAALSSLLRHGRLGGGDVLHIHLVTDGASRDIGLGLLRDLLRGAAFRHQVTVHDVNELTEKLFPIVEAMQKHFSAGSGTYYSDSIFFLSVAMHRIMPKEITQIIQVDLDLKYKTNIRDLFDEFNNFPEGAVIGIAREMQPVYRHTFWQYRRENPQTKVGEPPPDGLPGFNSGVLLLNLEAMRQSKLYNQLLEPTIVQKLTEKYHFKGHLGDQDFFTMVGMEHPELFHLLDCTWNRQLCTWWRDHGYSDVFEQYFQCEGEVKIYHGNCNTPIPED
;
A
#
# COMPACT_ATOMS: atom_id res chain seq x y z
N MET A 1 -38.68 74.71 -9.38
CA MET A 1 -37.54 75.09 -10.21
C MET A 1 -36.35 74.27 -9.86
N ALA A 2 -35.80 73.62 -10.88
CA ALA A 2 -34.46 73.08 -11.09
C ALA A 2 -34.00 71.96 -10.14
N ALA A 3 -33.93 70.78 -10.59
CA ALA A 3 -33.06 70.03 -11.54
C ALA A 3 -31.94 69.33 -10.76
N MET A 4 -32.05 68.02 -10.62
CA MET A 4 -31.42 66.91 -11.36
C MET A 4 -29.87 66.82 -11.28
N SER A 5 -29.35 65.76 -10.70
CA SER A 5 -28.37 64.93 -11.43
C SER A 5 -28.24 63.56 -10.76
N ARG A 6 -28.40 62.51 -11.61
CA ARG A 6 -28.21 61.09 -11.24
C ARG A 6 -26.76 60.71 -11.53
N GLY A 7 -26.09 60.09 -10.53
CA GLY A 7 -24.80 59.43 -10.69
C GLY A 7 -24.95 57.94 -10.68
N TRP A 8 -24.58 57.27 -11.75
CA TRP A 8 -24.54 55.81 -11.92
C TRP A 8 -23.23 55.26 -11.30
N ALA A 9 -23.32 54.47 -10.26
CA ALA A 9 -22.22 53.61 -9.80
C ALA A 9 -22.41 52.21 -10.43
N ARG A 10 -21.54 51.87 -11.34
CA ARG A 10 -21.44 50.48 -11.87
C ARG A 10 -20.69 49.61 -10.86
N GLY A 11 -21.39 48.66 -10.24
CA GLY A 11 -20.80 47.60 -9.46
C GLY A 11 -20.08 46.61 -10.36
N TRP A 12 -18.81 46.41 -10.15
CA TRP A 12 -18.03 45.29 -10.73
C TRP A 12 -18.28 44.07 -9.90
N GLY A 13 -19.07 43.12 -10.41
CA GLY A 13 -19.21 41.81 -9.86
C GLY A 13 -17.96 40.96 -10.21
N TRP A 14 -17.27 40.46 -9.21
CA TRP A 14 -16.21 39.47 -9.40
C TRP A 14 -16.82 38.08 -9.58
N PRO A 15 -16.31 37.25 -10.48
CA PRO A 15 -16.85 35.90 -10.68
C PRO A 15 -16.48 34.99 -9.52
N ARG A 16 -17.49 34.27 -9.00
CA ARG A 16 -17.40 33.27 -7.92
C ARG A 16 -16.83 31.94 -8.43
N SER A 17 -15.58 31.90 -8.90
CA SER A 17 -14.95 30.63 -9.36
C SER A 17 -13.60 30.31 -8.70
N GLN A 18 -13.26 30.94 -7.56
CA GLN A 18 -11.97 30.76 -6.92
C GLN A 18 -11.82 29.62 -5.89
N PRO A 19 -12.85 28.97 -5.29
CA PRO A 19 -12.59 27.92 -4.32
C PRO A 19 -12.02 26.63 -4.93
N CYS A 20 -12.32 26.29 -6.18
CA CYS A 20 -11.83 25.06 -6.81
C CYS A 20 -10.34 25.10 -7.18
N ALA A 21 -9.83 26.27 -7.60
CA ALA A 21 -8.42 26.40 -7.98
C ALA A 21 -7.48 26.36 -6.76
N LEU A 22 -7.90 26.89 -5.61
CA LEU A 22 -7.16 26.85 -4.36
C LEU A 22 -7.14 25.43 -3.75
N ALA A 23 -8.23 24.67 -3.87
CA ALA A 23 -8.28 23.28 -3.42
C ALA A 23 -7.36 22.37 -4.25
N LEU A 24 -7.29 22.59 -5.58
CA LEU A 24 -6.35 21.85 -6.45
C LEU A 24 -4.89 22.21 -6.14
N ALA A 25 -4.60 23.48 -5.89
CA ALA A 25 -3.25 23.92 -5.54
C ALA A 25 -2.80 23.39 -4.17
N ALA A 26 -3.71 23.28 -3.20
CA ALA A 26 -3.40 22.70 -1.88
C ALA A 26 -3.17 21.19 -1.96
N ALA A 27 -3.95 20.45 -2.73
CA ALA A 27 -3.74 19.01 -2.96
C ALA A 27 -2.40 18.73 -3.66
N LEU A 28 -2.03 19.54 -4.64
CA LEU A 28 -0.74 19.46 -5.33
C LEU A 28 0.44 19.86 -4.43
N ALA A 29 0.24 20.81 -3.49
CA ALA A 29 1.27 21.22 -2.54
C ALA A 29 1.57 20.12 -1.52
N VAL A 30 0.57 19.38 -1.04
CA VAL A 30 0.76 18.23 -0.13
C VAL A 30 1.50 17.09 -0.83
N CYS A 31 1.16 16.79 -2.08
CA CYS A 31 1.91 15.84 -2.89
C CYS A 31 3.36 16.31 -3.14
N ALA A 32 3.57 17.61 -3.42
CA ALA A 32 4.89 18.19 -3.63
C ALA A 32 5.76 18.16 -2.36
N PHE A 33 5.19 18.37 -1.17
CA PHE A 33 5.92 18.28 0.10
C PHE A 33 6.38 16.84 0.41
N TYR A 34 5.63 15.84 -0.04
CA TYR A 34 6.04 14.42 0.07
C TYR A 34 7.18 14.07 -0.88
N TYR A 35 7.30 14.73 -2.05
CA TYR A 35 8.20 14.34 -3.14
C TYR A 35 9.35 15.31 -3.42
N LEU A 36 9.31 16.58 -3.00
CA LEU A 36 10.28 17.60 -3.38
C LEU A 36 11.38 17.90 -2.34
N GLY A 37 11.50 17.12 -1.28
CA GLY A 37 12.58 17.26 -0.28
C GLY A 37 13.97 16.82 -0.75
N GLY A 38 14.24 16.64 -2.04
CA GLY A 38 15.55 16.20 -2.54
C GLY A 38 15.82 16.66 -3.96
N GLY A 39 16.82 17.52 -4.10
CA GLY A 39 17.28 18.09 -5.37
C GLY A 39 17.71 17.05 -6.40
N GLY A 40 17.51 17.42 -7.66
CA GLY A 40 17.63 16.56 -8.80
C GLY A 40 19.03 16.21 -9.27
N GLU A 41 19.12 15.04 -9.86
CA GLU A 41 19.97 14.74 -11.01
C GLU A 41 19.24 13.75 -11.94
N THR A 42 19.28 14.02 -13.23
CA THR A 42 18.52 13.28 -14.24
C THR A 42 19.17 11.94 -14.58
N PHE A 43 18.45 10.87 -14.40
CA PHE A 43 18.86 9.46 -14.58
C PHE A 43 19.03 9.00 -16.04
N SER A 44 19.06 9.91 -17.00
CA SER A 44 19.16 9.59 -18.43
C SER A 44 20.52 9.05 -18.91
N SER A 45 21.56 9.15 -18.10
CA SER A 45 22.93 8.73 -18.50
C SER A 45 23.33 7.32 -18.01
N ALA A 46 22.68 6.78 -16.99
CA ALA A 46 23.01 5.46 -16.43
C ALA A 46 22.43 4.29 -17.23
N THR A 47 21.30 4.46 -17.86
CA THR A 47 20.60 3.42 -18.64
C THR A 47 21.33 3.03 -19.93
N ARG A 48 22.23 3.88 -20.42
CA ARG A 48 22.98 3.63 -21.66
C ARG A 48 24.17 2.69 -21.48
N ARG A 49 24.64 2.47 -20.23
CA ARG A 49 25.82 1.61 -19.95
C ARG A 49 25.50 0.15 -19.63
N LEU A 50 24.23 -0.19 -19.31
CA LEU A 50 23.83 -1.56 -18.92
C LEU A 50 23.41 -2.46 -20.10
N ARG A 51 23.39 -1.94 -21.34
CA ARG A 51 23.01 -2.72 -22.54
C ARG A 51 24.13 -3.50 -23.21
N ALA A 52 25.33 -3.55 -22.65
CA ALA A 52 26.54 -3.99 -23.39
C ALA A 52 27.25 -5.22 -22.82
N THR A 53 26.63 -6.15 -22.07
CA THR A 53 27.33 -7.38 -21.70
C THR A 53 26.36 -8.58 -21.62
N PRO A 54 26.54 -9.64 -22.44
CA PRO A 54 25.76 -10.86 -22.32
C PRO A 54 26.29 -11.77 -21.21
N PRO A 55 25.43 -12.56 -20.52
CA PRO A 55 25.84 -13.43 -19.42
C PRO A 55 26.46 -14.75 -19.92
N ALA A 56 27.45 -15.22 -19.17
CA ALA A 56 28.11 -16.51 -19.37
C ALA A 56 27.26 -17.68 -18.80
N PRO A 57 27.38 -18.91 -19.35
CA PRO A 57 26.49 -20.00 -19.03
C PRO A 57 26.80 -20.67 -17.67
N ALA A 58 25.75 -21.00 -16.94
CA ALA A 58 25.78 -21.67 -15.64
C ALA A 58 26.16 -23.15 -15.75
N ARG A 59 27.06 -23.62 -14.88
CA ARG A 59 27.43 -25.02 -14.70
C ARG A 59 26.41 -25.75 -13.82
N ARG A 60 25.94 -26.90 -14.32
CA ARG A 60 25.10 -27.84 -13.58
C ARG A 60 25.94 -28.70 -12.61
N HIS A 61 25.47 -28.88 -11.40
CA HIS A 61 25.90 -29.93 -10.47
C HIS A 61 24.78 -30.95 -10.20
N PRO A 62 25.11 -32.23 -9.95
CA PRO A 62 24.15 -33.33 -10.06
C PRO A 62 23.41 -33.62 -8.76
N GLN A 63 22.19 -34.10 -8.91
CA GLN A 63 21.33 -34.67 -7.87
C GLN A 63 21.89 -35.97 -7.31
N ARG A 64 21.83 -36.11 -5.98
CA ARG A 64 21.88 -37.41 -5.31
C ARG A 64 20.55 -37.70 -4.63
N GLY A 65 19.95 -38.78 -5.04
CA GLY A 65 18.74 -39.30 -4.43
C GLY A 65 19.04 -40.02 -3.11
N GLY A 66 18.05 -40.08 -2.25
CA GLY A 66 18.05 -40.84 -1.00
C GLY A 66 16.62 -41.05 -0.54
N SER A 67 16.21 -42.30 -0.53
CA SER A 67 14.88 -42.84 -0.20
C SER A 67 14.61 -42.89 1.30
N GLY A 68 13.34 -42.69 1.68
CA GLY A 68 12.62 -43.52 2.63
C GLY A 68 12.80 -43.24 4.10
N GLY A 69 11.70 -42.91 4.76
CA GLY A 69 11.54 -42.97 6.21
C GLY A 69 10.27 -42.23 6.62
N SER A 70 9.17 -42.99 6.73
CA SER A 70 7.95 -42.53 7.42
C SER A 70 8.22 -42.43 8.92
N GLY A 71 8.40 -41.19 9.39
CA GLY A 71 8.40 -40.84 10.81
C GLY A 71 7.37 -39.76 11.01
N GLU A 72 6.48 -39.95 11.97
CA GLU A 72 5.51 -38.96 12.42
C GLU A 72 6.21 -37.61 12.65
N ALA A 73 5.87 -36.61 11.81
CA ALA A 73 6.41 -35.29 11.91
C ALA A 73 5.79 -34.58 13.12
N ALA A 74 6.54 -34.51 14.21
CA ALA A 74 6.36 -33.48 15.22
C ALA A 74 6.36 -32.13 14.47
N GLY A 75 5.26 -31.36 14.62
CA GLY A 75 4.85 -30.21 13.84
C GLY A 75 6.00 -29.37 13.27
N ALA A 76 6.17 -29.43 11.96
CA ALA A 76 7.00 -28.49 11.24
C ALA A 76 6.42 -27.08 11.44
N GLY A 77 7.21 -26.20 12.09
CA GLY A 77 6.76 -24.83 12.37
C GLY A 77 6.39 -24.11 11.07
N ARG A 78 5.34 -23.26 11.14
CA ARG A 78 4.84 -22.46 10.03
C ARG A 78 5.82 -21.33 9.71
N GLY A 79 6.14 -21.13 8.44
CA GLY A 79 6.80 -19.90 7.95
C GLY A 79 5.80 -18.76 7.88
N LEU A 80 6.05 -17.69 8.63
CA LEU A 80 5.21 -16.48 8.65
C LEU A 80 5.95 -15.38 7.87
N HIS A 81 5.50 -15.07 6.67
CA HIS A 81 6.18 -14.16 5.74
C HIS A 81 5.65 -12.74 5.87
N LEU A 82 6.49 -11.81 6.32
CA LEU A 82 6.19 -10.39 6.49
C LEU A 82 7.07 -9.56 5.56
N LEU A 83 6.50 -8.70 4.74
CA LEU A 83 7.22 -7.87 3.78
C LEU A 83 7.08 -6.39 4.12
N MET A 84 8.19 -5.67 4.05
CA MET A 84 8.29 -4.24 4.27
C MET A 84 9.10 -3.57 3.17
N MET A 85 8.65 -2.37 2.76
CA MET A 85 9.34 -1.53 1.78
C MET A 85 10.25 -0.54 2.50
N PHE A 86 11.57 -0.62 2.29
CA PHE A 86 12.56 0.24 2.96
C PHE A 86 13.53 0.83 1.94
N THR A 87 13.04 1.80 1.17
CA THR A 87 13.81 2.49 0.13
C THR A 87 14.03 3.95 0.48
N LYS A 88 15.05 4.60 -0.10
CA LYS A 88 15.42 6.01 0.16
C LYS A 88 15.73 6.31 1.64
N ALA A 89 16.05 5.29 2.43
CA ALA A 89 16.31 5.41 3.86
C ALA A 89 17.61 6.17 4.17
N GLU A 90 18.58 6.19 3.24
CA GLU A 90 19.80 6.97 3.37
C GLU A 90 19.52 8.46 3.61
N ARG A 91 18.53 9.00 2.89
CA ARG A 91 18.13 10.42 2.93
C ARG A 91 16.98 10.73 3.87
N SER A 92 16.42 9.73 4.55
CA SER A 92 15.24 9.89 5.41
C SER A 92 15.44 9.34 6.82
N PRO A 93 15.98 10.15 7.75
CA PRO A 93 16.03 9.79 9.17
C PRO A 93 14.63 9.47 9.75
N ALA A 94 13.60 10.18 9.28
CA ALA A 94 12.22 9.95 9.70
C ALA A 94 11.74 8.54 9.33
N LEU A 95 12.03 8.06 8.10
CA LEU A 95 11.69 6.70 7.69
C LEU A 95 12.39 5.65 8.55
N ARG A 96 13.66 5.86 8.87
CA ARG A 96 14.42 4.96 9.77
C ARG A 96 13.79 4.91 11.16
N GLY A 97 13.39 6.08 11.70
CA GLY A 97 12.69 6.16 12.99
C GLY A 97 11.36 5.43 12.99
N LYS A 98 10.55 5.60 11.94
CA LYS A 98 9.28 4.87 11.76
C LYS A 98 9.50 3.35 11.72
N ALA A 99 10.43 2.88 10.87
CA ALA A 99 10.76 1.46 10.78
C ALA A 99 11.24 0.88 12.12
N GLN A 100 12.09 1.63 12.85
CA GLN A 100 12.54 1.23 14.18
C GLN A 100 11.39 1.11 15.18
N ALA A 101 10.48 2.08 15.21
CA ALA A 101 9.32 2.07 16.10
C ALA A 101 8.37 0.91 15.79
N ALA A 102 8.06 0.71 14.49
CA ALA A 102 7.21 -0.39 14.04
C ALA A 102 7.78 -1.76 14.44
N LEU A 103 9.04 -2.01 14.08
CA LEU A 103 9.71 -3.28 14.40
C LEU A 103 9.86 -3.48 15.93
N SER A 104 10.19 -2.43 16.68
CA SER A 104 10.29 -2.53 18.15
C SER A 104 8.95 -2.91 18.78
N SER A 105 7.85 -2.32 18.32
CA SER A 105 6.50 -2.67 18.81
C SER A 105 6.10 -4.10 18.40
N LEU A 106 6.41 -4.51 17.17
CA LEU A 106 6.20 -5.88 16.71
C LEU A 106 6.93 -6.89 17.60
N LEU A 107 8.21 -6.64 17.90
CA LEU A 107 9.02 -7.52 18.74
C LEU A 107 8.53 -7.56 20.20
N ARG A 108 8.07 -6.43 20.73
CA ARG A 108 7.52 -6.34 22.08
C ARG A 108 6.29 -7.24 22.26
N HIS A 109 5.41 -7.27 21.28
CA HIS A 109 4.16 -8.01 21.32
C HIS A 109 4.23 -9.40 20.67
N GLY A 110 5.23 -9.65 19.83
CA GLY A 110 5.38 -10.92 19.10
C GLY A 110 5.60 -12.11 20.04
N ARG A 111 4.74 -13.11 19.92
CA ARG A 111 4.80 -14.38 20.65
C ARG A 111 4.55 -15.49 19.63
N LEU A 112 5.62 -15.99 19.04
CA LEU A 112 5.57 -17.10 18.10
C LEU A 112 5.91 -18.39 18.84
N GLY A 113 5.03 -19.38 18.74
CA GLY A 113 5.19 -20.66 19.41
C GLY A 113 5.30 -21.81 18.42
N GLY A 114 5.44 -23.03 18.95
CA GLY A 114 5.30 -24.25 18.15
C GLY A 114 6.31 -24.43 17.01
N GLY A 115 7.45 -23.73 17.06
CA GLY A 115 8.44 -23.81 16.00
C GLY A 115 8.22 -22.82 14.83
N ASP A 116 7.23 -21.95 14.91
CA ASP A 116 6.99 -20.90 13.91
C ASP A 116 8.24 -20.03 13.72
N VAL A 117 8.45 -19.59 12.48
CA VAL A 117 9.57 -18.74 12.08
C VAL A 117 9.03 -17.49 11.37
N LEU A 118 9.37 -16.31 11.87
CA LEU A 118 9.06 -15.06 11.19
C LEU A 118 10.09 -14.80 10.08
N HIS A 119 9.65 -14.86 8.83
CA HIS A 119 10.45 -14.51 7.66
C HIS A 119 10.20 -13.06 7.29
N ILE A 120 11.17 -12.19 7.56
CA ILE A 120 11.09 -10.77 7.23
C ILE A 120 11.70 -10.56 5.84
N HIS A 121 10.87 -10.14 4.89
CA HIS A 121 11.27 -9.74 3.55
C HIS A 121 11.42 -8.23 3.51
N LEU A 122 12.65 -7.75 3.31
CA LEU A 122 12.96 -6.34 3.21
C LEU A 122 13.23 -5.96 1.75
N VAL A 123 12.36 -5.15 1.15
CA VAL A 123 12.57 -4.62 -0.20
C VAL A 123 13.32 -3.30 -0.10
N THR A 124 14.51 -3.23 -0.69
CA THR A 124 15.41 -2.08 -0.59
C THR A 124 15.93 -1.62 -1.94
N ASP A 125 16.31 -0.35 -2.02
CA ASP A 125 17.29 0.11 -3.00
C ASP A 125 18.73 -0.15 -2.48
N GLY A 126 19.73 -0.01 -3.36
CA GLY A 126 21.13 -0.29 -3.01
C GLY A 126 21.64 0.54 -1.84
N ALA A 127 21.23 1.82 -1.74
CA ALA A 127 21.70 2.74 -0.70
C ALA A 127 21.06 2.45 0.68
N SER A 128 19.84 1.92 0.68
CA SER A 128 19.08 1.60 1.91
C SER A 128 19.40 0.21 2.47
N ARG A 129 20.01 -0.68 1.68
CA ARG A 129 20.21 -2.09 2.03
C ARG A 129 20.97 -2.29 3.34
N ASP A 130 22.15 -1.70 3.46
CA ASP A 130 23.01 -1.89 4.63
C ASP A 130 22.42 -1.22 5.88
N ILE A 131 21.72 -0.11 5.69
CA ILE A 131 20.98 0.58 6.77
C ILE A 131 19.87 -0.32 7.30
N GLY A 132 19.06 -0.91 6.41
CA GLY A 132 17.97 -1.81 6.78
C GLY A 132 18.47 -3.09 7.45
N LEU A 133 19.52 -3.71 6.91
CA LEU A 133 20.15 -4.89 7.53
C LEU A 133 20.75 -4.59 8.89
N GLY A 134 21.38 -3.44 9.07
CA GLY A 134 21.90 -2.99 10.37
C GLY A 134 20.79 -2.83 11.39
N LEU A 135 19.71 -2.13 11.04
CA LEU A 135 18.53 -1.92 11.86
C LEU A 135 17.90 -3.26 12.30
N LEU A 136 17.65 -4.16 11.35
CA LEU A 136 17.08 -5.49 11.65
C LEU A 136 18.01 -6.33 12.52
N ARG A 137 19.31 -6.33 12.25
CA ARG A 137 20.30 -7.07 13.07
C ARG A 137 20.28 -6.62 14.53
N ASP A 138 20.24 -5.30 14.74
CA ASP A 138 20.30 -4.74 16.11
C ASP A 138 19.00 -5.01 16.87
N LEU A 139 17.85 -4.87 16.23
CA LEU A 139 16.55 -5.12 16.85
C LEU A 139 16.30 -6.61 17.10
N LEU A 140 16.58 -7.47 16.11
CA LEU A 140 16.28 -8.90 16.18
C LEU A 140 17.21 -9.67 17.10
N ARG A 141 18.35 -9.09 17.53
CA ARG A 141 19.27 -9.72 18.51
C ARG A 141 18.57 -10.11 19.81
N GLY A 142 17.54 -9.36 20.21
CA GLY A 142 16.74 -9.61 21.41
C GLY A 142 15.41 -10.31 21.15
N ALA A 143 15.14 -10.79 19.95
CA ALA A 143 13.87 -11.41 19.60
C ALA A 143 13.65 -12.72 20.38
N ALA A 144 12.47 -12.87 20.98
CA ALA A 144 12.09 -14.06 21.75
C ALA A 144 11.62 -15.24 20.87
N PHE A 145 11.68 -15.10 19.54
CA PHE A 145 11.19 -16.09 18.58
C PHE A 145 12.18 -16.28 17.42
N ARG A 146 12.01 -17.39 16.70
CA ARG A 146 12.83 -17.70 15.53
C ARG A 146 12.50 -16.77 14.38
N HIS A 147 13.52 -16.26 13.70
CA HIS A 147 13.37 -15.34 12.58
C HIS A 147 14.38 -15.60 11.47
N GLN A 148 14.06 -15.14 10.29
CA GLN A 148 14.93 -15.12 9.12
C GLN A 148 14.70 -13.80 8.36
N VAL A 149 15.77 -13.23 7.80
CA VAL A 149 15.71 -11.99 7.00
C VAL A 149 16.13 -12.31 5.56
N THR A 150 15.32 -11.87 4.61
CA THR A 150 15.63 -11.92 3.18
C THR A 150 15.54 -10.52 2.62
N VAL A 151 16.58 -10.06 1.93
CA VAL A 151 16.59 -8.75 1.27
C VAL A 151 16.36 -8.94 -0.22
N HIS A 152 15.45 -8.13 -0.76
CA HIS A 152 15.12 -8.06 -2.17
C HIS A 152 15.55 -6.72 -2.74
N ASP A 153 16.16 -6.70 -3.91
CA ASP A 153 16.42 -5.47 -4.67
C ASP A 153 15.12 -5.02 -5.36
N VAL A 154 14.73 -3.77 -5.10
CA VAL A 154 13.50 -3.20 -5.66
C VAL A 154 13.53 -3.15 -7.18
N ASN A 155 14.70 -2.93 -7.78
CA ASN A 155 14.84 -2.85 -9.23
C ASN A 155 14.60 -4.23 -9.87
N GLU A 156 15.20 -5.30 -9.30
CA GLU A 156 14.98 -6.66 -9.79
C GLU A 156 13.52 -7.09 -9.73
N LEU A 157 12.83 -6.75 -8.63
CA LEU A 157 11.40 -7.06 -8.49
C LEU A 157 10.55 -6.28 -9.48
N THR A 158 10.87 -5.00 -9.68
CA THR A 158 10.16 -4.13 -10.60
C THR A 158 10.33 -4.56 -12.05
N GLU A 159 11.54 -4.96 -12.46
CA GLU A 159 11.80 -5.46 -13.81
C GLU A 159 10.96 -6.71 -14.13
N LYS A 160 10.80 -7.61 -13.16
CA LYS A 160 9.96 -8.81 -13.32
C LYS A 160 8.47 -8.49 -13.52
N LEU A 161 8.01 -7.36 -13.01
CA LEU A 161 6.61 -6.92 -13.07
C LEU A 161 6.36 -5.82 -14.11
N PHE A 162 7.36 -5.44 -14.89
CA PHE A 162 7.33 -4.26 -15.77
C PHE A 162 6.03 -4.10 -16.59
N PRO A 163 5.53 -5.12 -17.30
CA PRO A 163 4.32 -4.94 -18.12
C PRO A 163 3.06 -4.58 -17.31
N ILE A 164 2.97 -5.11 -16.09
CA ILE A 164 1.83 -4.85 -15.19
C ILE A 164 1.99 -3.46 -14.56
N VAL A 165 3.18 -3.17 -14.04
CA VAL A 165 3.49 -1.91 -13.38
C VAL A 165 3.27 -0.72 -14.32
N GLU A 166 3.72 -0.83 -15.59
CA GLU A 166 3.51 0.22 -16.59
C GLU A 166 2.03 0.55 -16.81
N ALA A 167 1.19 -0.50 -16.90
CA ALA A 167 -0.24 -0.33 -17.04
C ALA A 167 -0.87 0.35 -15.82
N MET A 168 -0.41 0.01 -14.62
CA MET A 168 -0.91 0.58 -13.36
C MET A 168 -0.45 2.02 -13.16
N GLN A 169 0.82 2.33 -13.43
CA GLN A 169 1.38 3.68 -13.28
C GLN A 169 0.62 4.73 -14.07
N LYS A 170 0.16 4.38 -15.26
CA LYS A 170 -0.61 5.29 -16.13
C LYS A 170 -1.86 5.84 -15.45
N HIS A 171 -2.47 5.08 -14.55
CA HIS A 171 -3.77 5.39 -13.95
C HIS A 171 -3.70 5.75 -12.46
N PHE A 172 -2.70 5.25 -11.73
CA PHE A 172 -2.65 5.28 -10.26
C PHE A 172 -1.38 5.90 -9.68
N SER A 173 -0.53 6.51 -10.55
CA SER A 173 0.67 7.19 -10.11
C SER A 173 0.48 8.70 -10.03
N ALA A 174 1.17 9.33 -9.09
CA ALA A 174 1.17 10.79 -8.93
C ALA A 174 1.87 11.55 -10.08
N GLY A 175 2.40 10.84 -11.07
CA GLY A 175 3.02 11.46 -12.26
C GLY A 175 4.35 12.15 -11.99
N SER A 176 5.02 11.90 -10.90
CA SER A 176 6.31 12.49 -10.52
C SER A 176 7.51 11.95 -11.28
N GLY A 177 7.31 11.04 -12.19
CA GLY A 177 8.13 10.89 -13.38
C GLY A 177 9.38 10.07 -13.29
N THR A 178 9.64 9.27 -12.25
CA THR A 178 10.65 8.23 -12.36
C THR A 178 10.00 6.85 -12.18
N TYR A 179 10.08 6.05 -13.22
CA TYR A 179 9.58 4.68 -13.30
C TYR A 179 9.79 3.87 -12.00
N TYR A 180 10.99 3.93 -11.42
CA TYR A 180 11.30 3.15 -10.22
C TYR A 180 10.77 3.73 -8.90
N SER A 181 10.49 5.03 -8.81
CA SER A 181 9.95 5.61 -7.56
C SER A 181 8.49 5.27 -7.34
N ASP A 182 7.75 5.09 -8.44
CA ASP A 182 6.31 4.81 -8.39
C ASP A 182 6.00 3.31 -8.50
N SER A 183 6.87 2.53 -9.15
CA SER A 183 6.65 1.10 -9.38
C SER A 183 6.68 0.26 -8.10
N ILE A 184 7.40 0.70 -7.09
CA ILE A 184 7.43 0.05 -5.77
C ILE A 184 6.02 -0.08 -5.16
N PHE A 185 5.14 0.89 -5.40
CA PHE A 185 3.77 0.90 -4.89
C PHE A 185 2.84 -0.09 -5.61
N PHE A 186 3.32 -0.81 -6.62
CA PHE A 186 2.53 -1.79 -7.35
C PHE A 186 3.04 -3.22 -7.18
N LEU A 187 4.06 -3.45 -6.37
CA LEU A 187 4.60 -4.80 -6.15
C LEU A 187 3.55 -5.74 -5.55
N SER A 188 2.72 -5.25 -4.63
CA SER A 188 1.64 -6.00 -3.98
C SER A 188 0.62 -6.54 -4.99
N VAL A 189 0.28 -5.76 -6.02
CA VAL A 189 -0.71 -6.09 -7.04
C VAL A 189 -0.37 -7.40 -7.77
N ALA A 190 0.90 -7.67 -7.98
CA ALA A 190 1.35 -8.87 -8.67
C ALA A 190 2.42 -9.66 -7.89
N MET A 191 2.43 -9.56 -6.57
CA MET A 191 3.39 -10.21 -5.67
C MET A 191 3.46 -11.73 -5.90
N HIS A 192 2.33 -12.36 -6.23
CA HIS A 192 2.23 -13.79 -6.54
C HIS A 192 3.05 -14.24 -7.75
N ARG A 193 3.46 -13.29 -8.62
CA ARG A 193 4.28 -13.58 -9.82
C ARG A 193 5.79 -13.49 -9.55
N ILE A 194 6.19 -12.80 -8.50
CA ILE A 194 7.62 -12.56 -8.17
C ILE A 194 8.10 -13.36 -6.97
N MET A 195 7.23 -13.71 -6.04
CA MET A 195 7.60 -14.53 -4.88
C MET A 195 7.71 -16.01 -5.27
N PRO A 196 8.65 -16.75 -4.62
CA PRO A 196 8.77 -18.20 -4.77
C PRO A 196 7.43 -18.92 -4.55
N LYS A 197 7.20 -20.02 -5.26
CA LYS A 197 5.92 -20.76 -5.18
C LYS A 197 5.66 -21.36 -3.80
N GLU A 198 6.71 -21.61 -3.05
CA GLU A 198 6.68 -22.14 -1.69
C GLU A 198 6.08 -21.14 -0.70
N ILE A 199 6.13 -19.84 -1.02
CA ILE A 199 5.47 -18.80 -0.24
C ILE A 199 4.03 -18.71 -0.72
N THR A 200 3.12 -19.28 0.05
CA THR A 200 1.69 -19.31 -0.26
C THR A 200 0.93 -18.12 0.30
N GLN A 201 1.43 -17.52 1.38
CA GLN A 201 0.85 -16.38 2.07
C GLN A 201 1.93 -15.39 2.48
N ILE A 202 1.69 -14.10 2.33
CA ILE A 202 2.58 -13.03 2.77
C ILE A 202 1.75 -11.84 3.26
N ILE A 203 2.21 -11.18 4.32
CA ILE A 203 1.64 -9.93 4.79
C ILE A 203 2.59 -8.80 4.38
N GLN A 204 2.09 -7.81 3.64
CA GLN A 204 2.81 -6.57 3.39
C GLN A 204 2.32 -5.49 4.35
N VAL A 205 3.25 -4.74 4.91
CA VAL A 205 2.94 -3.67 5.87
C VAL A 205 3.73 -2.41 5.59
N ASP A 206 3.10 -1.27 5.90
CA ASP A 206 3.77 0.02 5.92
C ASP A 206 4.73 0.13 7.12
N LEU A 207 5.59 1.15 7.11
CA LEU A 207 6.59 1.36 8.15
C LEU A 207 6.14 2.29 9.27
N ASP A 208 5.02 2.99 9.10
CA ASP A 208 4.44 3.88 10.10
C ASP A 208 3.31 3.23 10.90
N LEU A 209 3.59 1.99 11.32
CA LEU A 209 2.70 1.19 12.15
C LEU A 209 3.20 1.08 13.59
N LYS A 210 2.27 0.84 14.52
CA LYS A 210 2.57 0.43 15.89
C LYS A 210 1.69 -0.77 16.27
N TYR A 211 2.34 -1.88 16.55
CA TYR A 211 1.68 -3.13 16.94
C TYR A 211 1.33 -3.09 18.43
N LYS A 212 0.12 -3.51 18.76
CA LYS A 212 -0.42 -3.61 20.12
C LYS A 212 -0.77 -5.05 20.51
N THR A 213 -0.71 -5.97 19.54
CA THR A 213 -0.98 -7.40 19.73
C THR A 213 0.05 -8.26 19.01
N ASN A 214 -0.09 -9.56 19.16
CA ASN A 214 0.80 -10.53 18.52
C ASN A 214 0.60 -10.56 17.01
N ILE A 215 1.68 -10.38 16.26
CA ILE A 215 1.64 -10.44 14.79
C ILE A 215 1.11 -11.79 14.28
N ARG A 216 1.28 -12.88 15.05
CA ARG A 216 0.74 -14.18 14.68
C ARG A 216 -0.76 -14.15 14.48
N ASP A 217 -1.48 -13.41 15.31
CA ASP A 217 -2.94 -13.31 15.25
C ASP A 217 -3.39 -12.69 13.90
N LEU A 218 -2.57 -11.78 13.34
CA LEU A 218 -2.82 -11.24 11.98
C LEU A 218 -2.60 -12.32 10.90
N PHE A 219 -1.61 -13.20 11.05
CA PHE A 219 -1.45 -14.33 10.12
C PHE A 219 -2.59 -15.34 10.22
N ASP A 220 -3.23 -15.47 11.37
CA ASP A 220 -4.36 -16.35 11.55
C ASP A 220 -5.63 -15.83 10.86
N GLU A 221 -5.70 -14.54 10.50
CA GLU A 221 -6.78 -13.96 9.67
C GLU A 221 -6.88 -14.61 8.27
N PHE A 222 -5.80 -15.20 7.74
CA PHE A 222 -5.91 -15.96 6.49
C PHE A 222 -6.88 -17.15 6.57
N ASN A 223 -7.14 -17.68 7.78
CA ASN A 223 -8.09 -18.75 7.99
C ASN A 223 -9.56 -18.28 7.86
N ASN A 224 -9.77 -16.97 7.93
CA ASN A 224 -11.08 -16.34 7.85
C ASN A 224 -11.44 -15.89 6.42
N PHE A 225 -10.53 -16.11 5.45
CA PHE A 225 -10.81 -15.73 4.06
C PHE A 225 -12.00 -16.54 3.53
N PRO A 226 -13.06 -15.86 3.03
CA PRO A 226 -14.13 -16.54 2.32
C PRO A 226 -13.62 -17.17 1.02
N GLU A 227 -14.37 -18.12 0.51
CA GLU A 227 -14.07 -18.74 -0.76
C GLU A 227 -13.98 -17.69 -1.89
N GLY A 228 -12.94 -17.75 -2.68
CA GLY A 228 -12.66 -16.78 -3.75
C GLY A 228 -11.86 -15.55 -3.34
N ALA A 229 -11.79 -15.22 -2.05
CA ALA A 229 -10.99 -14.10 -1.60
C ALA A 229 -9.48 -14.40 -1.74
N VAL A 230 -8.75 -13.42 -2.25
CA VAL A 230 -7.32 -13.51 -2.49
C VAL A 230 -6.52 -12.47 -1.70
N ILE A 231 -7.17 -11.40 -1.23
CA ILE A 231 -6.57 -10.27 -0.51
C ILE A 231 -7.36 -9.97 0.75
N GLY A 232 -6.66 -9.83 1.89
CA GLY A 232 -7.21 -9.26 3.13
C GLY A 232 -6.77 -7.81 3.28
N ILE A 233 -7.73 -6.89 3.49
CA ILE A 233 -7.47 -5.45 3.53
C ILE A 233 -8.56 -4.74 4.35
N ALA A 234 -8.18 -3.69 5.07
CA ALA A 234 -9.14 -2.88 5.82
C ALA A 234 -9.75 -1.76 4.96
N ARG A 235 -10.95 -1.31 5.35
CA ARG A 235 -11.57 -0.14 4.72
C ARG A 235 -10.74 1.12 4.92
N GLU A 236 -10.77 2.03 3.95
CA GLU A 236 -10.27 3.38 4.12
C GLU A 236 -11.15 4.13 5.13
N MET A 237 -10.51 4.74 6.12
CA MET A 237 -11.18 5.45 7.21
C MET A 237 -11.32 6.95 6.97
N GLN A 238 -11.12 7.39 5.74
CA GLN A 238 -11.26 8.79 5.33
C GLN A 238 -12.07 8.89 4.04
N PRO A 239 -12.69 10.05 3.75
CA PRO A 239 -13.50 10.24 2.55
C PRO A 239 -12.68 10.44 1.27
N VAL A 240 -11.45 9.92 1.20
CA VAL A 240 -10.57 10.08 0.03
C VAL A 240 -11.22 9.57 -1.25
N TYR A 241 -11.89 8.44 -1.20
CA TYR A 241 -12.55 7.87 -2.38
C TYR A 241 -13.92 8.48 -2.66
N ARG A 242 -14.59 9.06 -1.66
CA ARG A 242 -15.72 9.95 -1.90
C ARG A 242 -15.31 11.12 -2.80
N HIS A 243 -14.11 11.65 -2.57
CA HIS A 243 -13.52 12.70 -3.39
C HIS A 243 -13.07 12.17 -4.76
N THR A 244 -12.31 11.10 -4.80
CA THR A 244 -11.72 10.57 -6.05
C THR A 244 -12.78 10.14 -7.06
N PHE A 245 -13.90 9.56 -6.61
CA PHE A 245 -15.02 9.15 -7.47
C PHE A 245 -16.07 10.26 -7.67
N TRP A 246 -15.77 11.54 -7.39
CA TRP A 246 -16.76 12.63 -7.41
C TRP A 246 -17.57 12.71 -8.69
N GLN A 247 -16.92 12.51 -9.85
CA GLN A 247 -17.58 12.58 -11.15
C GLN A 247 -18.57 11.41 -11.33
N TYR A 248 -18.12 10.19 -11.11
CA TYR A 248 -18.97 8.99 -11.16
C TYR A 248 -20.16 9.10 -10.22
N ARG A 249 -19.95 9.60 -9.01
CA ARG A 249 -20.98 9.82 -8.00
C ARG A 249 -22.03 10.85 -8.43
N ARG A 250 -21.58 11.93 -9.07
CA ARG A 250 -22.48 12.96 -9.62
C ARG A 250 -23.36 12.40 -10.75
N GLU A 251 -22.82 11.53 -11.58
CA GLU A 251 -23.54 10.88 -12.67
C GLU A 251 -24.44 9.75 -12.19
N ASN A 252 -24.12 9.16 -11.02
CA ASN A 252 -24.84 8.05 -10.39
C ASN A 252 -25.23 8.39 -8.94
N PRO A 253 -26.27 9.22 -8.68
CA PRO A 253 -26.56 9.72 -7.34
C PRO A 253 -26.96 8.64 -6.30
N GLN A 254 -27.38 7.47 -6.76
CA GLN A 254 -27.75 6.34 -5.90
C GLN A 254 -26.59 5.36 -5.63
N THR A 255 -25.39 5.67 -6.09
CA THR A 255 -24.24 4.78 -5.96
C THR A 255 -23.78 4.64 -4.50
N LYS A 256 -23.32 3.45 -4.15
CA LYS A 256 -22.61 3.17 -2.89
C LYS A 256 -21.11 3.49 -2.96
N VAL A 257 -20.57 3.72 -4.13
CA VAL A 257 -19.15 4.01 -4.36
C VAL A 257 -18.76 5.29 -3.64
N GLY A 258 -17.73 5.19 -2.78
CA GLY A 258 -17.24 6.31 -1.99
C GLY A 258 -18.16 6.73 -0.85
N GLU A 259 -19.26 6.03 -0.55
CA GLU A 259 -20.09 6.29 0.64
C GLU A 259 -19.48 5.66 1.90
N PRO A 260 -19.81 6.19 3.10
CA PRO A 260 -19.29 5.65 4.34
C PRO A 260 -19.89 4.29 4.68
N PRO A 261 -19.24 3.47 5.55
CA PRO A 261 -19.84 2.28 6.10
C PRO A 261 -21.08 2.64 6.97
N PRO A 262 -21.97 1.65 7.30
CA PRO A 262 -21.82 0.22 6.99
C PRO A 262 -22.20 -0.16 5.55
N ASP A 263 -23.10 0.59 4.91
CA ASP A 263 -23.70 0.22 3.62
C ASP A 263 -22.95 0.76 2.41
N GLY A 264 -22.03 1.70 2.62
CA GLY A 264 -21.22 2.31 1.57
C GLY A 264 -19.97 1.51 1.26
N LEU A 265 -19.32 1.88 0.15
CA LEU A 265 -18.06 1.35 -0.33
C LEU A 265 -16.98 2.45 -0.21
N PRO A 266 -16.40 2.66 0.97
CA PRO A 266 -15.47 3.76 1.22
C PRO A 266 -14.11 3.59 0.52
N GLY A 267 -13.85 2.41 -0.06
CA GLY A 267 -12.56 1.98 -0.55
C GLY A 267 -11.70 1.32 0.53
N PHE A 268 -10.44 1.07 0.19
CA PHE A 268 -9.51 0.32 1.02
C PHE A 268 -8.28 1.14 1.38
N ASN A 269 -7.56 0.71 2.43
CA ASN A 269 -6.27 1.24 2.83
C ASN A 269 -5.22 0.13 2.83
N SER A 270 -4.14 0.30 2.08
CA SER A 270 -3.11 -0.72 1.83
C SER A 270 -1.99 -0.78 2.87
N GLY A 271 -2.07 -0.02 3.97
CA GLY A 271 -1.03 -0.02 5.01
C GLY A 271 -0.85 -1.37 5.72
N VAL A 272 -1.88 -2.24 5.66
CA VAL A 272 -1.82 -3.65 6.10
C VAL A 272 -2.50 -4.51 5.04
N LEU A 273 -1.73 -5.34 4.35
CA LEU A 273 -2.19 -6.20 3.26
C LEU A 273 -1.89 -7.67 3.55
N LEU A 274 -2.89 -8.51 3.51
CA LEU A 274 -2.77 -9.96 3.55
C LEU A 274 -2.91 -10.51 2.13
N LEU A 275 -1.87 -11.07 1.56
CA LEU A 275 -1.86 -11.58 0.20
C LEU A 275 -1.80 -13.12 0.24
N ASN A 276 -2.91 -13.77 -0.13
CA ASN A 276 -2.93 -15.22 -0.35
C ASN A 276 -2.37 -15.51 -1.75
N LEU A 277 -1.05 -15.63 -1.84
CA LEU A 277 -0.34 -15.76 -3.12
C LEU A 277 -0.75 -17.01 -3.89
N GLU A 278 -1.06 -18.08 -3.20
CA GLU A 278 -1.54 -19.32 -3.85
C GLU A 278 -2.91 -19.11 -4.49
N ALA A 279 -3.85 -18.51 -3.76
CA ALA A 279 -5.15 -18.15 -4.30
C ALA A 279 -5.04 -17.14 -5.45
N MET A 280 -4.15 -16.12 -5.32
CA MET A 280 -3.88 -15.16 -6.40
C MET A 280 -3.36 -15.83 -7.67
N ARG A 281 -2.45 -16.82 -7.55
CA ARG A 281 -1.93 -17.60 -8.71
C ARG A 281 -3.04 -18.37 -9.41
N GLN A 282 -3.98 -18.91 -8.66
CA GLN A 282 -5.06 -19.78 -9.18
C GLN A 282 -6.28 -18.98 -9.68
N SER A 283 -6.49 -17.76 -9.18
CA SER A 283 -7.64 -16.93 -9.53
C SER A 283 -7.56 -16.42 -10.97
N LYS A 284 -8.38 -16.99 -11.85
CA LYS A 284 -8.52 -16.50 -13.23
C LYS A 284 -9.03 -15.07 -13.25
N LEU A 285 -10.03 -14.75 -12.42
CA LEU A 285 -10.62 -13.42 -12.33
C LEU A 285 -9.56 -12.39 -11.93
N TYR A 286 -8.84 -12.63 -10.83
CA TYR A 286 -7.82 -11.69 -10.38
C TYR A 286 -6.74 -11.44 -11.45
N ASN A 287 -6.26 -12.52 -12.10
CA ASN A 287 -5.25 -12.38 -13.16
C ASN A 287 -5.76 -11.66 -14.42
N GLN A 288 -7.06 -11.77 -14.75
CA GLN A 288 -7.68 -10.99 -15.83
C GLN A 288 -7.75 -9.49 -15.50
N LEU A 289 -8.00 -9.14 -14.23
CA LEU A 289 -8.04 -7.74 -13.78
C LEU A 289 -6.68 -7.03 -13.87
N LEU A 290 -5.59 -7.76 -13.99
CA LEU A 290 -4.25 -7.21 -14.23
C LEU A 290 -3.98 -6.85 -15.71
N GLU A 291 -4.87 -7.24 -16.62
CA GLU A 291 -4.74 -6.94 -18.04
C GLU A 291 -4.90 -5.43 -18.31
N PRO A 292 -3.98 -4.79 -19.05
CA PRO A 292 -4.02 -3.34 -19.29
C PRO A 292 -5.35 -2.84 -19.86
N THR A 293 -5.99 -3.64 -20.73
CA THR A 293 -7.28 -3.29 -21.33
C THR A 293 -8.43 -3.31 -20.34
N ILE A 294 -8.36 -4.19 -19.33
CA ILE A 294 -9.38 -4.27 -18.28
C ILE A 294 -9.19 -3.11 -17.30
N VAL A 295 -7.95 -2.84 -16.88
CA VAL A 295 -7.62 -1.68 -16.03
C VAL A 295 -8.11 -0.39 -16.67
N GLN A 296 -7.85 -0.20 -17.95
CA GLN A 296 -8.32 0.97 -18.70
C GLN A 296 -9.85 1.07 -18.69
N LYS A 297 -10.58 -0.01 -18.99
CA LYS A 297 -12.04 -0.02 -18.98
C LYS A 297 -12.62 0.33 -17.61
N LEU A 298 -12.01 -0.15 -16.52
CA LEU A 298 -12.46 0.17 -15.16
C LEU A 298 -12.20 1.64 -14.82
N THR A 299 -11.03 2.17 -15.16
CA THR A 299 -10.72 3.59 -14.94
C THR A 299 -11.62 4.52 -15.77
N GLU A 300 -11.96 4.16 -17.00
CA GLU A 300 -12.91 4.90 -17.82
C GLU A 300 -14.33 4.85 -17.24
N LYS A 301 -14.80 3.66 -16.82
CA LYS A 301 -16.12 3.48 -16.20
C LYS A 301 -16.32 4.38 -14.98
N TYR A 302 -15.32 4.45 -14.13
CA TYR A 302 -15.39 5.21 -12.87
C TYR A 302 -14.88 6.65 -13.00
N HIS A 303 -14.42 7.09 -14.18
CA HIS A 303 -13.68 8.34 -14.35
C HIS A 303 -12.54 8.47 -13.33
N PHE A 304 -11.89 7.35 -13.03
CA PHE A 304 -10.95 7.23 -11.93
C PHE A 304 -9.58 7.78 -12.32
N LYS A 305 -9.07 8.67 -11.48
CA LYS A 305 -7.71 9.19 -11.57
C LYS A 305 -7.12 9.23 -10.17
N GLY A 306 -6.35 8.23 -9.84
CA GLY A 306 -5.72 8.06 -8.53
C GLY A 306 -4.26 8.48 -8.50
N HIS A 307 -3.67 8.36 -7.31
CA HIS A 307 -2.25 8.65 -7.06
C HIS A 307 -1.70 7.89 -5.83
N LEU A 308 -2.45 6.90 -5.33
CA LEU A 308 -2.12 6.11 -4.14
C LEU A 308 -1.65 4.68 -4.47
N GLY A 309 -1.26 4.43 -5.72
CA GLY A 309 -0.64 3.18 -6.12
C GLY A 309 -1.57 1.97 -6.05
N ASP A 310 -1.13 0.94 -5.35
CA ASP A 310 -1.87 -0.33 -5.18
C ASP A 310 -3.21 -0.14 -4.46
N GLN A 311 -3.27 0.78 -3.50
CA GLN A 311 -4.49 1.11 -2.78
C GLN A 311 -5.61 1.53 -3.73
N ASP A 312 -5.30 2.35 -4.74
CA ASP A 312 -6.25 2.80 -5.76
C ASP A 312 -6.73 1.65 -6.64
N PHE A 313 -5.81 0.79 -7.06
CA PHE A 313 -6.15 -0.39 -7.85
C PHE A 313 -7.06 -1.34 -7.05
N PHE A 314 -6.71 -1.68 -5.82
CA PHE A 314 -7.53 -2.55 -4.98
C PHE A 314 -8.89 -1.94 -4.69
N THR A 315 -8.95 -0.64 -4.44
CA THR A 315 -10.23 0.06 -4.24
C THR A 315 -11.11 -0.03 -5.48
N MET A 316 -10.57 0.29 -6.67
CA MET A 316 -11.33 0.23 -7.92
C MET A 316 -11.81 -1.19 -8.23
N VAL A 317 -10.96 -2.20 -8.04
CA VAL A 317 -11.33 -3.61 -8.22
C VAL A 317 -12.39 -4.02 -7.20
N GLY A 318 -12.29 -3.57 -5.96
CA GLY A 318 -13.25 -3.88 -4.90
C GLY A 318 -14.64 -3.29 -5.12
N MET A 319 -14.77 -2.24 -5.94
CA MET A 319 -16.09 -1.71 -6.35
C MET A 319 -16.81 -2.67 -7.32
N GLU A 320 -16.08 -3.47 -8.09
CA GLU A 320 -16.64 -4.44 -9.04
C GLU A 320 -16.70 -5.87 -8.50
N HIS A 321 -15.66 -6.25 -7.76
CA HIS A 321 -15.39 -7.62 -7.36
C HIS A 321 -15.07 -7.72 -5.86
N PRO A 322 -16.03 -7.34 -4.98
CA PRO A 322 -15.82 -7.41 -3.53
C PRO A 322 -15.52 -8.84 -3.04
N GLU A 323 -15.94 -9.87 -3.79
CA GLU A 323 -15.68 -11.29 -3.49
C GLU A 323 -14.20 -11.66 -3.49
N LEU A 324 -13.34 -10.86 -4.12
CA LEU A 324 -11.88 -11.07 -4.10
C LEU A 324 -11.22 -10.63 -2.78
N PHE A 325 -11.98 -9.95 -1.92
CA PHE A 325 -11.43 -9.33 -0.73
C PHE A 325 -12.03 -9.90 0.56
N HIS A 326 -11.14 -10.26 1.49
CA HIS A 326 -11.48 -10.44 2.90
C HIS A 326 -11.36 -9.10 3.61
N LEU A 327 -12.46 -8.62 4.15
CA LEU A 327 -12.47 -7.35 4.87
C LEU A 327 -11.91 -7.52 6.27
N LEU A 328 -10.71 -6.98 6.51
CA LEU A 328 -10.12 -6.92 7.84
C LEU A 328 -10.89 -5.95 8.74
N ASP A 329 -11.04 -6.32 9.99
CA ASP A 329 -11.53 -5.41 11.02
C ASP A 329 -10.64 -4.17 11.12
N CYS A 330 -11.26 -2.99 11.33
CA CYS A 330 -10.54 -1.70 11.36
C CYS A 330 -9.45 -1.66 12.44
N THR A 331 -9.56 -2.45 13.49
CA THR A 331 -8.56 -2.53 14.56
C THR A 331 -7.20 -3.05 14.09
N TRP A 332 -7.16 -3.81 12.97
CA TRP A 332 -5.93 -4.26 12.34
C TRP A 332 -5.21 -3.18 11.51
N ASN A 333 -5.89 -2.08 11.21
CA ASN A 333 -5.33 -0.94 10.49
C ASN A 333 -6.04 0.34 10.95
N ARG A 334 -5.88 0.70 12.24
CA ARG A 334 -6.48 1.91 12.82
C ARG A 334 -5.74 3.15 12.31
N GLN A 335 -6.26 3.74 11.25
CA GLN A 335 -5.72 4.93 10.61
C GLN A 335 -5.94 6.16 11.48
N LEU A 336 -4.95 7.04 11.56
CA LEU A 336 -4.95 8.19 12.46
C LEU A 336 -5.06 9.54 11.73
N CYS A 337 -4.92 9.55 10.40
CA CYS A 337 -5.00 10.77 9.60
C CYS A 337 -6.39 11.42 9.72
N THR A 338 -6.40 12.74 9.96
CA THR A 338 -7.64 13.54 10.05
C THR A 338 -7.67 14.69 9.04
N TRP A 339 -6.76 14.69 8.08
CA TRP A 339 -6.60 15.80 7.13
C TRP A 339 -7.91 16.15 6.39
N TRP A 340 -8.67 15.15 5.96
CA TRP A 340 -9.91 15.35 5.21
C TRP A 340 -11.03 15.99 6.03
N ARG A 341 -11.03 15.81 7.37
CA ARG A 341 -11.98 16.49 8.25
C ARG A 341 -11.89 17.99 8.12
N ASP A 342 -10.67 18.51 8.06
CA ASP A 342 -10.41 19.94 8.04
C ASP A 342 -10.39 20.51 6.59
N HIS A 343 -10.57 19.65 5.57
CA HIS A 343 -10.48 19.99 4.15
C HIS A 343 -11.77 19.68 3.37
N GLY A 344 -12.91 20.09 3.94
CA GLY A 344 -14.20 20.10 3.25
C GLY A 344 -15.08 18.87 3.43
N TYR A 345 -14.73 17.96 4.36
CA TYR A 345 -15.49 16.74 4.64
C TYR A 345 -15.88 16.57 6.10
N SER A 346 -15.89 17.65 6.90
CA SER A 346 -16.22 17.63 8.33
C SER A 346 -17.59 17.05 8.65
N ASP A 347 -18.55 17.23 7.76
CA ASP A 347 -19.94 16.78 7.88
C ASP A 347 -20.12 15.26 7.77
N VAL A 348 -19.21 14.58 7.06
CA VAL A 348 -19.27 13.12 6.84
C VAL A 348 -18.09 12.38 7.42
N PHE A 349 -17.03 13.07 7.86
CA PHE A 349 -15.75 12.47 8.24
C PHE A 349 -15.90 11.39 9.32
N GLU A 350 -16.66 11.67 10.38
CA GLU A 350 -16.81 10.76 11.52
C GLU A 350 -17.48 9.44 11.12
N GLN A 351 -18.29 9.42 10.06
CA GLN A 351 -18.92 8.20 9.55
C GLN A 351 -17.89 7.23 8.94
N TYR A 352 -16.76 7.73 8.44
CA TYR A 352 -15.65 6.91 7.96
C TYR A 352 -14.69 6.53 9.08
N PHE A 353 -14.46 7.46 10.02
CA PHE A 353 -13.37 7.40 10.99
C PHE A 353 -13.67 6.52 12.21
N GLN A 354 -14.91 6.06 12.36
CA GLN A 354 -15.31 5.17 13.46
C GLN A 354 -14.63 3.81 13.35
N CYS A 355 -14.12 3.34 14.49
CA CYS A 355 -13.56 2.00 14.64
C CYS A 355 -13.78 1.57 16.09
N GLU A 356 -14.58 0.54 16.28
CA GLU A 356 -14.89 -0.02 17.58
C GLU A 356 -13.95 -1.19 17.90
N GLY A 357 -13.69 -1.42 19.19
CA GLY A 357 -12.85 -2.52 19.65
C GLY A 357 -11.46 -2.08 20.10
N GLU A 358 -10.70 -3.05 20.61
CA GLU A 358 -9.32 -2.86 21.03
C GLU A 358 -8.40 -2.78 19.81
N VAL A 359 -7.66 -1.67 19.68
CA VAL A 359 -6.77 -1.46 18.55
C VAL A 359 -5.61 -2.44 18.59
N LYS A 360 -5.45 -3.18 17.52
CA LYS A 360 -4.41 -4.19 17.30
C LYS A 360 -3.18 -3.60 16.61
N ILE A 361 -3.40 -2.71 15.63
CA ILE A 361 -2.34 -1.99 14.91
C ILE A 361 -2.78 -0.55 14.67
N TYR A 362 -2.02 0.42 15.17
CA TYR A 362 -2.13 1.82 14.77
C TYR A 362 -1.37 2.07 13.48
N HIS A 363 -1.92 2.90 12.61
CA HIS A 363 -1.31 3.37 11.38
C HIS A 363 -1.21 4.90 11.40
N GLY A 364 0.02 5.41 11.50
CA GLY A 364 0.34 6.84 11.50
C GLY A 364 0.36 7.47 10.12
N ASN A 365 -0.62 7.10 9.28
CA ASN A 365 -0.76 7.61 7.92
C ASN A 365 -0.82 9.16 7.90
N CYS A 366 -0.48 9.79 6.78
CA CYS A 366 -0.32 11.26 6.67
C CYS A 366 0.70 11.86 7.66
N ASN A 367 1.70 11.08 8.12
CA ASN A 367 2.64 11.47 9.19
C ASN A 367 1.97 11.83 10.52
N THR A 368 0.79 11.30 10.79
CA THR A 368 0.11 11.53 12.07
C THR A 368 0.87 10.84 13.19
N PRO A 369 1.15 11.53 14.31
CA PRO A 369 1.77 10.90 15.47
C PRO A 369 0.93 9.75 16.01
N ILE A 370 1.59 8.62 16.29
CA ILE A 370 0.92 7.47 16.91
C ILE A 370 0.94 7.67 18.43
N PRO A 371 -0.16 7.35 19.14
CA PRO A 371 -0.22 7.46 20.61
C PRO A 371 0.91 6.70 21.28
N GLU A 372 1.51 7.30 22.31
CA GLU A 372 2.45 6.61 23.20
C GLU A 372 1.69 5.58 24.05
N ASP A 373 2.44 4.57 24.59
CA ASP A 373 1.84 3.53 25.46
C ASP A 373 1.57 4.06 26.86
#